data_c888a179fe783f37fb011168ee53164d
#
_entry.id   c888a179fe783f37fb011168ee53164d
#
_cell.length_a   1.000
_cell.length_b   1.000
_cell.length_c   1.000
_cell.angle_alpha   90.00
_cell.angle_beta   90.00
_cell.angle_gamma   90.00
#
_symmetry.space_group_name_H-M   'P 1'
#
loop_
_entity.id
_entity.type
_entity.pdbx_description
1 polymer ?
#
loop_
_entity_poly.entity_id
_entity_poly.type
_entity_poly.pdbx_seq_one_letter_code
_entity_poly.pdbx_strand_id
1 'polypeptide(L)'
;MLDAVSESTAPAGSQPTRSSAQTRRVAAIDIGTNSTHLLVASVDTTLGTFSIEQAEKSTTRLGERDPDSGELTSAGMQRGYETLRRFRDLAISHDVEQIVTAATSAVREAPNGREFLQSIQDGLGMDVDLVSGPEEARLIYLGVLSGMSFGDRPHLLLDIGGGSTELILADGRDARALTSTRVGAVRLQRDFVKDDPIPPQRRSFLQAFIQGSLEPAVDKVHRRIKPGEIPVLVATSGTAMAIGALAASEDDRPPLKLHGYRVSRQRLDRVVEKLVTMTPEQRRDLSPSNDRRAEIIVPGALILQTTMQMLGVDELVLSERALREGLIVDWMLRHGLLEDRFSFQSSIRQRTVIHQVQRFAVNQRRAERVATHALSLYDATEGLMHQDDGQGRELLWAAAMLHACGQHINLSAYHKHSWYLIRHGELLGYSEAEHLMVAAIARYPRRSPPTK
;
A
#
# COMPACT_ATOMS: atom_id res chain seq x y z
N MET A 1 28.61 51.35 -57.76
CA MET A 1 29.39 50.30 -57.10
C MET A 1 28.90 50.25 -55.67
N LEU A 2 27.99 49.35 -55.38
CA LEU A 2 27.43 49.15 -54.05
C LEU A 2 27.72 47.70 -53.68
N ASP A 3 28.57 47.52 -52.69
CA ASP A 3 28.97 46.22 -52.17
C ASP A 3 27.86 45.58 -51.32
N ALA A 4 27.57 44.37 -51.63
CA ALA A 4 26.58 43.53 -50.94
C ALA A 4 27.17 43.01 -49.63
N VAL A 5 26.52 43.28 -48.51
CA VAL A 5 26.78 42.68 -47.23
C VAL A 5 26.05 41.36 -47.14
N SER A 6 26.81 40.29 -47.07
CA SER A 6 26.27 38.94 -46.87
C SER A 6 25.92 38.72 -45.36
N GLU A 7 24.64 38.59 -45.05
CA GLU A 7 24.19 38.12 -43.75
C GLU A 7 24.47 36.62 -43.56
N SER A 8 25.35 36.32 -42.62
CA SER A 8 25.62 34.97 -42.16
C SER A 8 24.51 34.53 -41.18
N THR A 9 23.62 33.67 -41.64
CA THR A 9 22.65 32.97 -40.83
C THR A 9 23.36 31.91 -39.97
N ALA A 10 23.45 32.15 -38.67
CA ALA A 10 23.88 31.17 -37.67
C ALA A 10 22.81 30.01 -37.61
N PRO A 11 23.23 28.75 -37.51
CA PRO A 11 22.28 27.65 -37.41
C PRO A 11 21.53 27.70 -36.06
N ALA A 12 20.22 27.61 -36.12
CA ALA A 12 19.33 27.47 -34.97
C ALA A 12 19.79 26.31 -34.09
N GLY A 13 20.13 26.66 -32.83
CA GLY A 13 20.52 25.68 -31.83
C GLY A 13 19.44 24.61 -31.68
N SER A 14 19.81 23.37 -31.92
CA SER A 14 19.00 22.21 -31.63
C SER A 14 18.61 22.24 -30.14
N GLN A 15 17.34 22.42 -29.86
CA GLN A 15 16.80 22.19 -28.52
C GLN A 15 17.16 20.74 -28.12
N PRO A 16 17.66 20.52 -26.89
CA PRO A 16 17.89 19.16 -26.43
C PRO A 16 16.55 18.43 -26.48
N THR A 17 16.46 17.42 -27.31
CA THR A 17 15.38 16.45 -27.30
C THR A 17 15.15 16.00 -25.87
N ARG A 18 13.96 16.27 -25.33
CA ARG A 18 13.50 15.70 -24.07
C ARG A 18 13.69 14.18 -24.20
N SER A 19 14.59 13.61 -23.45
CA SER A 19 14.57 12.17 -23.18
C SER A 19 13.18 11.89 -22.64
N SER A 20 12.32 11.29 -23.45
CA SER A 20 11.03 10.79 -23.00
C SER A 20 11.33 9.79 -21.92
N ALA A 21 10.98 10.09 -20.67
CA ALA A 21 11.00 9.11 -19.60
C ALA A 21 10.28 7.87 -20.16
N GLN A 22 10.98 6.75 -20.20
CA GLN A 22 10.47 5.54 -20.82
C GLN A 22 9.49 4.95 -19.82
N THR A 23 8.22 5.28 -19.98
CA THR A 23 7.12 4.84 -19.12
C THR A 23 6.60 3.52 -19.62
N ARG A 24 6.53 2.50 -18.77
CA ARG A 24 5.92 1.20 -19.07
C ARG A 24 4.68 1.02 -18.22
N ARG A 25 3.60 0.51 -18.80
CA ARG A 25 2.37 0.21 -18.07
C ARG A 25 2.25 -1.27 -17.81
N VAL A 26 1.90 -1.63 -16.59
CA VAL A 26 1.71 -3.01 -16.15
C VAL A 26 0.47 -3.10 -15.28
N ALA A 27 -0.28 -4.19 -15.41
CA ALA A 27 -1.39 -4.49 -14.53
C ALA A 27 -1.03 -5.65 -13.60
N ALA A 28 -1.47 -5.55 -12.34
CA ALA A 28 -1.41 -6.63 -11.36
C ALA A 28 -2.83 -7.05 -10.98
N ILE A 29 -3.10 -8.36 -11.02
CA ILE A 29 -4.38 -8.94 -10.56
C ILE A 29 -4.10 -9.90 -9.42
N ASP A 30 -4.75 -9.66 -8.29
CA ASP A 30 -4.73 -10.51 -7.11
C ASP A 30 -6.08 -11.24 -6.98
N ILE A 31 -6.06 -12.56 -7.09
CA ILE A 31 -7.24 -13.44 -6.94
C ILE A 31 -7.28 -13.94 -5.50
N GLY A 32 -7.94 -13.16 -4.64
CA GLY A 32 -8.06 -13.45 -3.22
C GLY A 32 -9.30 -14.27 -2.86
N THR A 33 -9.39 -14.67 -1.59
CA THR A 33 -10.48 -15.51 -1.04
C THR A 33 -11.82 -14.77 -1.04
N ASN A 34 -11.86 -13.52 -0.65
CA ASN A 34 -13.09 -12.73 -0.60
C ASN A 34 -13.28 -11.87 -1.85
N SER A 35 -12.21 -11.31 -2.36
CA SER A 35 -12.23 -10.30 -3.42
C SER A 35 -11.09 -10.52 -4.40
N THR A 36 -11.34 -10.19 -5.65
CA THR A 36 -10.31 -10.07 -6.69
C THR A 36 -10.04 -8.59 -6.93
N HIS A 37 -8.78 -8.24 -7.08
CA HIS A 37 -8.33 -6.85 -7.21
C HIS A 37 -7.52 -6.67 -8.48
N LEU A 38 -7.70 -5.53 -9.13
CA LEU A 38 -6.87 -5.05 -10.24
C LEU A 38 -6.15 -3.78 -9.80
N LEU A 39 -4.90 -3.65 -10.22
CA LEU A 39 -4.09 -2.45 -10.15
C LEU A 39 -3.44 -2.23 -11.52
N VAL A 40 -3.64 -1.06 -12.12
CA VAL A 40 -2.88 -0.62 -13.29
C VAL A 40 -1.89 0.42 -12.85
N ALA A 41 -0.61 0.18 -13.15
CA ALA A 41 0.49 1.04 -12.75
C ALA A 41 1.29 1.54 -13.95
N SER A 42 1.70 2.80 -13.87
CA SER A 42 2.65 3.43 -14.77
C SER A 42 4.02 3.42 -14.10
N VAL A 43 4.97 2.71 -14.68
CA VAL A 43 6.33 2.52 -14.16
C VAL A 43 7.28 3.47 -14.87
N ASP A 44 7.94 4.35 -14.12
CA ASP A 44 9.06 5.17 -14.61
C ASP A 44 10.33 4.32 -14.54
N THR A 45 10.82 3.89 -15.69
CA THR A 45 11.99 3.03 -15.79
C THR A 45 13.30 3.74 -15.46
N THR A 46 13.32 5.08 -15.53
CA THR A 46 14.49 5.88 -15.21
C THR A 46 14.66 6.06 -13.70
N LEU A 47 13.55 6.29 -13.01
CA LEU A 47 13.54 6.48 -11.55
C LEU A 47 13.36 5.17 -10.79
N GLY A 48 12.96 4.09 -11.45
CA GLY A 48 12.63 2.83 -10.78
C GLY A 48 11.48 3.03 -9.77
N THR A 49 10.44 3.78 -10.13
CA THR A 49 9.25 4.01 -9.31
C THR A 49 7.99 3.80 -10.15
N PHE A 50 6.85 3.70 -9.49
CA PHE A 50 5.58 3.58 -10.18
C PHE A 50 4.50 4.45 -9.53
N SER A 51 3.51 4.83 -10.33
CA SER A 51 2.28 5.47 -9.89
C SER A 51 1.07 4.61 -10.28
N ILE A 52 0.05 4.63 -9.44
CA ILE A 52 -1.19 3.91 -9.68
C ILE A 52 -2.07 4.78 -10.59
N GLU A 53 -2.43 4.26 -11.78
CA GLU A 53 -3.35 4.92 -12.71
C GLU A 53 -4.80 4.51 -12.45
N GLN A 54 -5.02 3.20 -12.15
CA GLN A 54 -6.35 2.64 -11.91
C GLN A 54 -6.26 1.56 -10.85
N ALA A 55 -7.27 1.50 -9.98
CA ALA A 55 -7.45 0.42 -9.02
C ALA A 55 -8.92 0.00 -8.97
N GLU A 56 -9.16 -1.30 -9.14
CA GLU A 56 -10.50 -1.89 -9.12
C GLU A 56 -10.57 -3.03 -8.11
N LYS A 57 -11.77 -3.24 -7.57
CA LYS A 57 -12.07 -4.34 -6.66
C LYS A 57 -13.41 -4.98 -7.01
N SER A 58 -13.45 -6.30 -7.00
CA SER A 58 -14.68 -7.08 -7.13
C SER A 58 -14.77 -8.12 -6.04
N THR A 59 -15.92 -8.25 -5.40
CA THR A 59 -16.15 -9.29 -4.38
C THR A 59 -16.57 -10.59 -5.07
N THR A 60 -15.62 -11.49 -5.29
CA THR A 60 -15.79 -12.75 -6.00
C THR A 60 -16.22 -13.92 -5.11
N ARG A 61 -15.91 -13.85 -3.80
CA ARG A 61 -16.22 -14.86 -2.80
C ARG A 61 -15.76 -16.27 -3.18
N LEU A 62 -14.55 -16.38 -3.73
CA LEU A 62 -13.96 -17.69 -4.03
C LEU A 62 -13.69 -18.56 -2.79
N GLY A 63 -13.77 -17.98 -1.59
CA GLY A 63 -13.71 -18.70 -0.32
C GLY A 63 -14.98 -19.47 0.03
N GLU A 64 -16.10 -19.25 -0.69
CA GLU A 64 -17.29 -20.10 -0.60
C GLU A 64 -16.94 -21.47 -1.14
N ARG A 65 -17.19 -22.49 -0.33
CA ARG A 65 -16.85 -23.87 -0.63
C ARG A 65 -18.09 -24.73 -0.68
N ASP A 66 -18.06 -25.74 -1.51
CA ASP A 66 -18.97 -26.85 -1.38
C ASP A 66 -18.73 -27.54 -0.03
N PRO A 67 -19.75 -27.73 0.82
CA PRO A 67 -19.57 -28.25 2.18
C PRO A 67 -19.08 -29.68 2.22
N ASP A 68 -19.38 -30.49 1.19
CA ASP A 68 -19.09 -31.92 1.16
C ASP A 68 -17.72 -32.18 0.50
N SER A 69 -17.45 -31.57 -0.63
CA SER A 69 -16.21 -31.80 -1.39
C SER A 69 -15.08 -30.82 -1.04
N GLY A 70 -15.37 -29.65 -0.46
CA GLY A 70 -14.42 -28.56 -0.23
C GLY A 70 -13.98 -27.83 -1.50
N GLU A 71 -14.64 -28.09 -2.63
CA GLU A 71 -14.38 -27.46 -3.92
C GLU A 71 -14.83 -25.99 -3.98
N LEU A 72 -14.27 -25.23 -4.91
CA LEU A 72 -14.84 -23.94 -5.32
C LEU A 72 -16.23 -24.17 -5.87
N THR A 73 -17.20 -23.37 -5.44
CA THR A 73 -18.56 -23.46 -5.99
C THR A 73 -18.59 -22.98 -7.44
N SER A 74 -19.44 -23.58 -8.27
CA SER A 74 -19.64 -23.17 -9.67
C SER A 74 -20.01 -21.69 -9.77
N ALA A 75 -20.85 -21.19 -8.85
CA ALA A 75 -21.23 -19.77 -8.78
C ALA A 75 -20.02 -18.86 -8.43
N GLY A 76 -19.14 -19.30 -7.52
CA GLY A 76 -17.91 -18.61 -7.16
C GLY A 76 -16.93 -18.55 -8.35
N MET A 77 -16.71 -19.66 -9.03
CA MET A 77 -15.87 -19.74 -10.23
C MET A 77 -16.40 -18.84 -11.36
N GLN A 78 -17.72 -18.84 -11.59
CA GLN A 78 -18.34 -17.98 -12.61
C GLN A 78 -18.12 -16.51 -12.29
N ARG A 79 -18.37 -16.06 -11.04
CA ARG A 79 -18.09 -14.67 -10.62
C ARG A 79 -16.62 -14.30 -10.78
N GLY A 80 -15.72 -15.23 -10.43
CA GLY A 80 -14.28 -15.07 -10.61
C GLY A 80 -13.90 -14.88 -12.07
N TYR A 81 -14.37 -15.76 -12.95
CA TYR A 81 -14.12 -15.73 -14.38
C TYR A 81 -14.62 -14.41 -15.04
N GLU A 82 -15.85 -14.01 -14.77
CA GLU A 82 -16.43 -12.77 -15.29
C GLU A 82 -15.68 -11.53 -14.79
N THR A 83 -15.24 -11.55 -13.53
CA THR A 83 -14.42 -10.47 -12.98
C THR A 83 -13.08 -10.38 -13.68
N LEU A 84 -12.40 -11.52 -13.90
CA LEU A 84 -11.11 -11.57 -14.57
C LEU A 84 -11.21 -11.13 -16.03
N ARG A 85 -12.27 -11.52 -16.73
CA ARG A 85 -12.54 -11.03 -18.08
C ARG A 85 -12.64 -9.51 -18.11
N ARG A 86 -13.45 -8.93 -17.22
CA ARG A 86 -13.61 -7.47 -17.13
C ARG A 86 -12.29 -6.78 -16.77
N PHE A 87 -11.52 -7.33 -15.85
CA PHE A 87 -10.23 -6.76 -15.42
C PHE A 87 -9.18 -6.84 -16.53
N ARG A 88 -9.15 -7.94 -17.30
CA ARG A 88 -8.31 -8.07 -18.48
C ARG A 88 -8.65 -7.00 -19.51
N ASP A 89 -9.93 -6.86 -19.84
CA ASP A 89 -10.40 -5.90 -20.86
C ASP A 89 -10.10 -4.46 -20.40
N LEU A 90 -10.24 -4.15 -19.11
CA LEU A 90 -9.86 -2.87 -18.55
C LEU A 90 -8.32 -2.65 -18.61
N ALA A 91 -7.52 -3.63 -18.28
CA ALA A 91 -6.06 -3.54 -18.39
C ALA A 91 -5.62 -3.29 -19.85
N ILE A 92 -6.21 -4.02 -20.81
CA ILE A 92 -5.96 -3.82 -22.24
C ILE A 92 -6.32 -2.39 -22.67
N SER A 93 -7.43 -1.83 -22.18
CA SER A 93 -7.84 -0.45 -22.52
C SER A 93 -6.88 0.63 -21.99
N HIS A 94 -6.02 0.27 -21.05
CA HIS A 94 -4.92 1.11 -20.55
C HIS A 94 -3.58 0.88 -21.28
N ASP A 95 -3.58 0.12 -22.37
CA ASP A 95 -2.38 -0.21 -23.14
C ASP A 95 -1.25 -0.79 -22.25
N VAL A 96 -1.60 -1.70 -21.33
CA VAL A 96 -0.60 -2.35 -20.48
C VAL A 96 0.24 -3.32 -21.29
N GLU A 97 1.54 -3.33 -21.03
CA GLU A 97 2.49 -4.23 -21.66
C GLU A 97 2.32 -5.69 -21.18
N GLN A 98 1.97 -5.84 -19.91
CA GLN A 98 1.80 -7.14 -19.26
C GLN A 98 0.75 -7.10 -18.17
N ILE A 99 0.00 -8.20 -18.02
CA ILE A 99 -0.87 -8.46 -16.88
C ILE A 99 -0.21 -9.56 -16.04
N VAL A 100 0.18 -9.22 -14.80
CA VAL A 100 0.72 -10.17 -13.82
C VAL A 100 -0.41 -10.60 -12.90
N THR A 101 -0.72 -11.88 -12.87
CA THR A 101 -1.86 -12.39 -12.10
C THR A 101 -1.40 -13.42 -11.08
N ALA A 102 -1.81 -13.26 -9.81
CA ALA A 102 -1.55 -14.21 -8.75
C ALA A 102 -2.85 -14.71 -8.12
N ALA A 103 -2.93 -16.00 -7.86
CA ALA A 103 -4.00 -16.64 -7.10
C ALA A 103 -3.45 -17.14 -5.76
N THR A 104 -4.23 -16.93 -4.68
CA THR A 104 -3.80 -17.20 -3.30
C THR A 104 -4.59 -18.34 -2.66
N SER A 105 -4.77 -18.32 -1.35
CA SER A 105 -5.26 -19.44 -0.54
C SER A 105 -6.58 -20.05 -1.02
N ALA A 106 -7.52 -19.26 -1.53
CA ALA A 106 -8.80 -19.80 -2.00
C ALA A 106 -8.62 -20.80 -3.14
N VAL A 107 -7.84 -20.47 -4.13
CA VAL A 107 -7.58 -21.34 -5.29
C VAL A 107 -6.57 -22.42 -4.92
N ARG A 108 -5.51 -22.06 -4.18
CA ARG A 108 -4.44 -22.98 -3.77
C ARG A 108 -4.95 -24.18 -2.98
N GLU A 109 -5.97 -23.99 -2.15
CA GLU A 109 -6.46 -25.03 -1.25
C GLU A 109 -7.69 -25.78 -1.78
N ALA A 110 -8.23 -25.39 -2.92
CA ALA A 110 -9.38 -26.04 -3.51
C ALA A 110 -8.99 -27.29 -4.30
N PRO A 111 -9.69 -28.43 -4.14
CA PRO A 111 -9.46 -29.61 -4.97
C PRO A 111 -9.54 -29.31 -6.47
N ASN A 112 -10.52 -28.51 -6.89
CA ASN A 112 -10.75 -28.09 -8.28
C ASN A 112 -10.07 -26.74 -8.63
N GLY A 113 -9.16 -26.24 -7.79
CA GLY A 113 -8.50 -24.95 -8.03
C GLY A 113 -7.71 -24.90 -9.34
N ARG A 114 -7.01 -25.99 -9.69
CA ARG A 114 -6.28 -26.09 -10.95
C ARG A 114 -7.19 -26.09 -12.18
N GLU A 115 -8.35 -26.73 -12.11
CA GLU A 115 -9.36 -26.73 -13.18
C GLU A 115 -9.86 -25.29 -13.41
N PHE A 116 -10.10 -24.56 -12.33
CA PHE A 116 -10.46 -23.14 -12.44
C PHE A 116 -9.37 -22.32 -13.13
N LEU A 117 -8.10 -22.49 -12.77
CA LEU A 117 -6.99 -21.79 -13.45
C LEU A 117 -6.88 -22.17 -14.93
N GLN A 118 -7.07 -23.45 -15.26
CA GLN A 118 -7.06 -23.92 -16.64
C GLN A 118 -8.22 -23.28 -17.46
N SER A 119 -9.39 -23.16 -16.86
CA SER A 119 -10.51 -22.49 -17.52
C SER A 119 -10.26 -21.02 -17.83
N ILE A 120 -9.49 -20.33 -16.97
CA ILE A 120 -9.06 -18.95 -17.18
C ILE A 120 -8.06 -18.87 -18.34
N GLN A 121 -7.08 -19.79 -18.35
CA GLN A 121 -6.08 -19.87 -19.43
C GLN A 121 -6.75 -20.14 -20.78
N ASP A 122 -7.60 -21.15 -20.85
CA ASP A 122 -8.26 -21.56 -22.09
C ASP A 122 -9.25 -20.50 -22.63
N GLY A 123 -10.02 -19.88 -21.72
CA GLY A 123 -11.07 -18.95 -22.10
C GLY A 123 -10.65 -17.49 -22.20
N LEU A 124 -9.65 -17.05 -21.43
CA LEU A 124 -9.20 -15.66 -21.36
C LEU A 124 -7.77 -15.47 -21.88
N GLY A 125 -7.00 -16.53 -22.09
CA GLY A 125 -5.58 -16.45 -22.45
C GLY A 125 -4.72 -15.79 -21.36
N MET A 126 -5.13 -15.90 -20.10
CA MET A 126 -4.42 -15.30 -18.98
C MET A 126 -3.65 -16.36 -18.20
N ASP A 127 -2.34 -16.15 -18.05
CA ASP A 127 -1.52 -16.94 -17.14
C ASP A 127 -1.74 -16.47 -15.69
N VAL A 128 -1.99 -17.42 -14.79
CA VAL A 128 -2.23 -17.14 -13.37
C VAL A 128 -1.22 -17.91 -12.53
N ASP A 129 -0.36 -17.19 -11.82
CA ASP A 129 0.60 -17.76 -10.88
C ASP A 129 -0.13 -18.19 -9.59
N LEU A 130 -0.13 -19.50 -9.30
CA LEU A 130 -0.63 -20.03 -8.02
C LEU A 130 0.47 -19.91 -6.97
N VAL A 131 0.47 -18.83 -6.22
CA VAL A 131 1.56 -18.53 -5.29
C VAL A 131 1.46 -19.36 -3.99
N SER A 132 2.59 -19.85 -3.51
CA SER A 132 2.68 -20.50 -2.19
C SER A 132 2.51 -19.47 -1.06
N GLY A 133 2.19 -19.92 0.16
CA GLY A 133 2.07 -19.02 1.30
C GLY A 133 3.32 -18.17 1.59
N PRO A 134 4.55 -18.77 1.60
CA PRO A 134 5.78 -17.98 1.72
C PRO A 134 6.01 -17.00 0.57
N GLU A 135 5.61 -17.33 -0.64
CA GLU A 135 5.70 -16.42 -1.79
C GLU A 135 4.68 -15.27 -1.70
N GLU A 136 3.46 -15.57 -1.28
CA GLU A 136 2.45 -14.57 -0.95
C GLU A 136 2.99 -13.57 0.10
N ALA A 137 3.59 -14.07 1.18
CA ALA A 137 4.24 -13.25 2.20
C ALA A 137 5.42 -12.41 1.63
N ARG A 138 6.23 -12.96 0.71
CA ARG A 138 7.31 -12.21 0.05
C ARG A 138 6.77 -11.06 -0.80
N LEU A 139 5.72 -11.31 -1.55
CA LEU A 139 5.07 -10.29 -2.37
C LEU A 139 4.44 -9.19 -1.51
N ILE A 140 3.78 -9.55 -0.40
CA ILE A 140 3.25 -8.57 0.56
C ILE A 140 4.38 -7.70 1.12
N TYR A 141 5.51 -8.30 1.50
CA TYR A 141 6.68 -7.54 1.93
C TYR A 141 7.14 -6.52 0.88
N LEU A 142 7.27 -6.91 -0.38
CA LEU A 142 7.64 -6.00 -1.46
C LEU A 142 6.62 -4.86 -1.64
N GLY A 143 5.32 -5.18 -1.51
CA GLY A 143 4.26 -4.20 -1.60
C GLY A 143 4.32 -3.16 -0.49
N VAL A 144 4.43 -3.59 0.77
CA VAL A 144 4.55 -2.68 1.93
C VAL A 144 5.83 -1.86 1.82
N LEU A 145 6.96 -2.50 1.44
CA LEU A 145 8.24 -1.83 1.23
C LEU A 145 8.16 -0.73 0.17
N SER A 146 7.31 -0.88 -0.84
CA SER A 146 7.11 0.13 -1.88
C SER A 146 6.39 1.39 -1.41
N GLY A 147 5.72 1.36 -0.27
CA GLY A 147 4.92 2.45 0.26
C GLY A 147 5.46 3.06 1.55
N MET A 148 6.27 2.34 2.31
CA MET A 148 6.74 2.76 3.63
C MET A 148 8.25 2.71 3.72
N SER A 149 8.84 3.71 4.39
CA SER A 149 10.27 3.69 4.72
C SER A 149 10.49 2.91 6.02
N PHE A 150 11.30 1.87 5.96
CA PHE A 150 11.62 1.06 7.15
C PHE A 150 12.80 1.63 7.96
N GLY A 151 13.64 2.47 7.35
CA GLY A 151 14.88 2.92 7.96
C GLY A 151 15.75 1.73 8.41
N ASP A 152 16.41 1.87 9.55
CA ASP A 152 17.23 0.79 10.14
C ASP A 152 16.46 -0.10 11.14
N ARG A 153 15.13 0.07 11.25
CA ARG A 153 14.31 -0.68 12.22
C ARG A 153 13.69 -1.91 11.57
N PRO A 154 13.63 -3.04 12.28
CA PRO A 154 12.86 -4.20 11.85
C PRO A 154 11.35 -3.90 11.92
N HIS A 155 10.60 -4.49 11.01
CA HIS A 155 9.15 -4.37 10.92
C HIS A 155 8.51 -5.76 10.94
N LEU A 156 7.41 -5.86 11.66
CA LEU A 156 6.49 -6.99 11.63
C LEU A 156 5.35 -6.62 10.69
N LEU A 157 5.20 -7.32 9.58
CA LEU A 157 4.10 -7.09 8.66
C LEU A 157 3.03 -8.14 8.90
N LEU A 158 1.80 -7.71 9.09
CA LEU A 158 0.64 -8.56 9.30
C LEU A 158 -0.39 -8.30 8.22
N ASP A 159 -0.63 -9.28 7.37
CA ASP A 159 -1.71 -9.28 6.38
C ASP A 159 -2.79 -10.29 6.78
N ILE A 160 -4.01 -9.80 7.00
CA ILE A 160 -5.14 -10.65 7.37
C ILE A 160 -6.03 -10.82 6.16
N GLY A 161 -5.79 -11.91 5.43
CA GLY A 161 -6.58 -12.29 4.28
C GLY A 161 -7.92 -12.95 4.63
N GLY A 162 -8.64 -13.37 3.59
CA GLY A 162 -9.88 -14.12 3.79
C GLY A 162 -9.64 -15.57 4.20
N GLY A 163 -8.60 -16.22 3.68
CA GLY A 163 -8.30 -17.63 3.92
C GLY A 163 -7.07 -17.88 4.78
N SER A 164 -6.11 -16.97 4.75
CA SER A 164 -4.83 -17.05 5.47
C SER A 164 -4.49 -15.74 6.16
N THR A 165 -3.47 -15.79 7.01
CA THR A 165 -2.83 -14.64 7.64
C THR A 165 -1.32 -14.80 7.48
N GLU A 166 -0.70 -13.78 6.90
CA GLU A 166 0.75 -13.71 6.72
C GLU A 166 1.35 -12.87 7.83
N LEU A 167 2.39 -13.41 8.51
CA LEU A 167 3.21 -12.70 9.48
C LEU A 167 4.66 -12.73 9.01
N ILE A 168 5.23 -11.54 8.83
CA ILE A 168 6.54 -11.36 8.21
C ILE A 168 7.41 -10.52 9.14
N LEU A 169 8.64 -10.94 9.40
CA LEU A 169 9.66 -10.08 9.99
C LEU A 169 10.62 -9.65 8.89
N ALA A 170 10.75 -8.36 8.71
CA ALA A 170 11.59 -7.80 7.65
C ALA A 170 12.24 -6.47 8.09
N ASP A 171 13.27 -6.07 7.37
CA ASP A 171 13.83 -4.73 7.39
C ASP A 171 13.90 -4.18 5.95
N GLY A 172 14.53 -3.03 5.75
CA GLY A 172 14.68 -2.43 4.42
C GLY A 172 15.50 -3.27 3.43
N ARG A 173 16.21 -4.31 3.90
CA ARG A 173 17.10 -5.15 3.10
C ARG A 173 16.51 -6.52 2.80
N ASP A 174 16.03 -7.21 3.85
CA ASP A 174 15.62 -8.60 3.77
C ASP A 174 14.39 -8.93 4.59
N ALA A 175 13.65 -9.94 4.11
CA ALA A 175 12.65 -10.62 4.90
C ALA A 175 13.32 -11.74 5.71
N ARG A 176 13.43 -11.56 7.02
CA ARG A 176 14.09 -12.49 7.94
C ARG A 176 13.23 -13.70 8.29
N ALA A 177 11.90 -13.53 8.26
CA ALA A 177 10.94 -14.60 8.42
C ALA A 177 9.70 -14.34 7.55
N LEU A 178 9.30 -15.35 6.79
CA LEU A 178 8.08 -15.37 5.99
C LEU A 178 7.21 -16.51 6.52
N THR A 179 5.98 -16.21 6.90
CA THR A 179 4.99 -17.21 7.35
C THR A 179 3.64 -16.97 6.68
N SER A 180 2.87 -18.03 6.54
CA SER A 180 1.48 -17.98 6.13
C SER A 180 0.73 -19.04 6.92
N THR A 181 -0.28 -18.63 7.65
CA THR A 181 -1.09 -19.50 8.51
C THR A 181 -2.51 -19.58 7.95
N ARG A 182 -3.10 -20.78 7.93
CA ARG A 182 -4.47 -21.01 7.44
C ARG A 182 -5.53 -20.49 8.41
N VAL A 183 -5.40 -19.22 8.78
CA VAL A 183 -6.33 -18.46 9.62
C VAL A 183 -6.67 -17.18 8.88
N GLY A 184 -7.91 -17.04 8.42
CA GLY A 184 -8.37 -15.88 7.68
C GLY A 184 -9.81 -15.53 8.03
N ALA A 185 -10.21 -14.28 7.79
CA ALA A 185 -11.49 -13.77 8.24
C ALA A 185 -12.70 -14.51 7.67
N VAL A 186 -12.65 -14.87 6.37
CA VAL A 186 -13.73 -15.65 5.71
C VAL A 186 -13.77 -17.10 6.21
N ARG A 187 -12.58 -17.71 6.37
CA ARG A 187 -12.47 -19.06 6.90
C ARG A 187 -13.05 -19.17 8.29
N LEU A 188 -12.66 -18.27 9.19
CA LEU A 188 -13.16 -18.30 10.58
C LEU A 188 -14.66 -18.02 10.64
N GLN A 189 -15.17 -17.10 9.82
CA GLN A 189 -16.61 -16.83 9.71
C GLN A 189 -17.37 -18.11 9.33
N ARG A 190 -16.92 -18.79 8.28
CA ARG A 190 -17.56 -20.02 7.78
C ARG A 190 -17.51 -21.17 8.80
N ASP A 191 -16.33 -21.40 9.40
CA ASP A 191 -16.07 -22.60 10.18
C ASP A 191 -16.53 -22.47 11.64
N PHE A 192 -16.56 -21.25 12.21
CA PHE A 192 -16.77 -21.04 13.64
C PHE A 192 -17.93 -20.12 14.01
N VAL A 193 -18.37 -19.21 13.12
CA VAL A 193 -19.39 -18.22 13.45
C VAL A 193 -20.74 -18.69 12.91
N LYS A 194 -21.52 -19.34 13.77
CA LYS A 194 -22.90 -19.77 13.46
C LYS A 194 -23.93 -18.75 13.91
N ASP A 195 -23.68 -18.13 15.06
CA ASP A 195 -24.52 -17.12 15.69
C ASP A 195 -23.82 -15.78 15.63
N ASP A 196 -24.53 -14.72 15.28
CA ASP A 196 -23.99 -13.37 15.19
C ASP A 196 -25.01 -12.37 15.77
N PRO A 197 -24.68 -11.67 16.87
CA PRO A 197 -23.38 -11.54 17.55
C PRO A 197 -22.84 -12.86 18.14
N ILE A 198 -21.51 -12.99 18.14
CA ILE A 198 -20.84 -14.20 18.63
C ILE A 198 -21.01 -14.32 20.15
N PRO A 199 -21.58 -15.44 20.68
CA PRO A 199 -21.69 -15.65 22.13
C PRO A 199 -20.32 -15.64 22.82
N PRO A 200 -20.21 -15.14 24.09
CA PRO A 200 -18.93 -15.00 24.80
C PRO A 200 -18.09 -16.29 24.85
N GLN A 201 -18.72 -17.43 25.10
CA GLN A 201 -18.02 -18.74 25.13
C GLN A 201 -17.44 -19.10 23.74
N ARG A 202 -18.18 -18.84 22.68
CA ARG A 202 -17.75 -19.07 21.30
C ARG A 202 -16.61 -18.12 20.92
N ARG A 203 -16.68 -16.88 21.36
CA ARG A 203 -15.61 -15.89 21.20
C ARG A 203 -14.31 -16.36 21.84
N SER A 204 -14.37 -16.81 23.10
CA SER A 204 -13.20 -17.33 23.82
C SER A 204 -12.58 -18.54 23.12
N PHE A 205 -13.43 -19.46 22.62
CA PHE A 205 -12.97 -20.60 21.85
C PHE A 205 -12.28 -20.15 20.55
N LEU A 206 -12.87 -19.22 19.81
CA LEU A 206 -12.32 -18.70 18.57
C LEU A 206 -10.97 -18.00 18.80
N GLN A 207 -10.85 -17.20 19.87
CA GLN A 207 -9.58 -16.58 20.25
C GLN A 207 -8.50 -17.62 20.59
N ALA A 208 -8.83 -18.65 21.35
CA ALA A 208 -7.91 -19.76 21.64
C ALA A 208 -7.49 -20.52 20.38
N PHE A 209 -8.41 -20.76 19.45
CA PHE A 209 -8.10 -21.36 18.15
C PHE A 209 -7.15 -20.49 17.32
N ILE A 210 -7.41 -19.17 17.26
CA ILE A 210 -6.53 -18.21 16.55
C ILE A 210 -5.13 -18.24 17.17
N GLN A 211 -5.06 -18.15 18.50
CA GLN A 211 -3.79 -18.17 19.25
C GLN A 211 -2.99 -19.45 18.93
N GLY A 212 -3.57 -20.63 19.14
CA GLY A 212 -2.86 -21.89 18.88
C GLY A 212 -2.46 -22.08 17.43
N SER A 213 -3.24 -21.54 16.48
CA SER A 213 -2.92 -21.62 15.05
C SER A 213 -1.77 -20.67 14.64
N LEU A 214 -1.67 -19.50 15.26
CA LEU A 214 -0.64 -18.50 14.97
C LEU A 214 0.66 -18.71 15.77
N GLU A 215 0.63 -19.46 16.84
CA GLU A 215 1.79 -19.69 17.72
C GLU A 215 3.06 -20.10 16.94
N PRO A 216 3.04 -21.09 16.01
CA PRO A 216 4.24 -21.44 15.25
C PRO A 216 4.81 -20.29 14.41
N ALA A 217 3.94 -19.42 13.88
CA ALA A 217 4.36 -18.25 13.10
C ALA A 217 4.98 -17.18 14.01
N VAL A 218 4.36 -16.90 15.15
CA VAL A 218 4.86 -15.96 16.15
C VAL A 218 6.21 -16.42 16.72
N ASP A 219 6.35 -17.69 17.05
CA ASP A 219 7.60 -18.29 17.52
C ASP A 219 8.72 -18.18 16.48
N LYS A 220 8.40 -18.43 15.21
CA LYS A 220 9.36 -18.29 14.12
C LYS A 220 9.88 -16.87 14.00
N VAL A 221 8.99 -15.89 14.16
CA VAL A 221 9.30 -14.47 14.12
C VAL A 221 10.13 -14.07 15.33
N HIS A 222 9.71 -14.42 16.55
CA HIS A 222 10.43 -14.09 17.79
C HIS A 222 11.87 -14.59 17.77
N ARG A 223 12.12 -15.79 17.28
CA ARG A 223 13.47 -16.36 17.15
C ARG A 223 14.38 -15.59 16.18
N ARG A 224 13.83 -14.72 15.34
CA ARG A 224 14.57 -13.93 14.35
C ARG A 224 14.71 -12.45 14.72
N ILE A 225 14.03 -12.00 15.78
CA ILE A 225 14.25 -10.68 16.37
C ILE A 225 15.57 -10.74 17.16
N LYS A 226 16.48 -9.82 16.87
CA LYS A 226 17.77 -9.76 17.55
C LYS A 226 17.62 -9.09 18.92
N PRO A 227 18.50 -9.37 19.88
CA PRO A 227 18.50 -8.71 21.19
C PRO A 227 18.56 -7.18 21.04
N GLY A 228 17.65 -6.48 21.72
CA GLY A 228 17.57 -5.02 21.69
C GLY A 228 16.77 -4.43 20.52
N GLU A 229 16.35 -5.23 19.56
CA GLU A 229 15.47 -4.75 18.49
C GLU A 229 14.02 -4.62 18.99
N ILE A 230 13.38 -3.50 18.63
CA ILE A 230 11.95 -3.25 18.89
C ILE A 230 11.28 -3.07 17.53
N PRO A 231 10.66 -4.14 16.98
CA PRO A 231 10.00 -4.07 15.70
C PRO A 231 8.77 -3.14 15.70
N VAL A 232 8.50 -2.53 14.56
CA VAL A 232 7.25 -1.79 14.32
C VAL A 232 6.25 -2.75 13.68
N LEU A 233 5.04 -2.88 14.26
CA LEU A 233 3.97 -3.66 13.65
C LEU A 233 3.29 -2.82 12.56
N VAL A 234 3.26 -3.35 11.34
CA VAL A 234 2.51 -2.80 10.20
C VAL A 234 1.41 -3.77 9.82
N ALA A 235 0.17 -3.33 9.88
CA ALA A 235 -0.97 -4.12 9.45
C ALA A 235 -1.46 -3.64 8.07
N THR A 236 -1.71 -4.59 7.19
CA THR A 236 -2.26 -4.33 5.86
C THR A 236 -3.49 -5.21 5.61
N SER A 237 -4.05 -5.15 4.45
CA SER A 237 -5.30 -5.78 4.02
C SER A 237 -6.54 -4.96 4.25
N GLY A 238 -7.59 -5.41 3.58
CA GLY A 238 -8.90 -4.79 3.73
C GLY A 238 -9.47 -4.87 5.15
N THR A 239 -9.14 -5.89 5.92
CA THR A 239 -9.58 -6.05 7.31
C THR A 239 -8.92 -5.02 8.22
N ALA A 240 -7.59 -4.90 8.17
CA ALA A 240 -6.84 -3.93 8.94
C ALA A 240 -7.26 -2.49 8.60
N MET A 241 -7.45 -2.19 7.32
CA MET A 241 -7.90 -0.87 6.86
C MET A 241 -9.30 -0.52 7.35
N ALA A 242 -10.24 -1.48 7.38
CA ALA A 242 -11.60 -1.24 7.89
C ALA A 242 -11.60 -0.97 9.40
N ILE A 243 -10.82 -1.75 10.16
CA ILE A 243 -10.67 -1.55 11.62
C ILE A 243 -9.99 -0.21 11.89
N GLY A 244 -8.97 0.13 11.11
CA GLY A 244 -8.29 1.42 11.21
C GLY A 244 -9.19 2.61 10.88
N ALA A 245 -10.09 2.49 9.89
CA ALA A 245 -11.08 3.50 9.59
C ALA A 245 -12.06 3.73 10.76
N LEU A 246 -12.51 2.65 11.41
CA LEU A 246 -13.34 2.73 12.61
C LEU A 246 -12.57 3.39 13.77
N ALA A 247 -11.31 3.04 13.97
CA ALA A 247 -10.47 3.68 14.98
C ALA A 247 -10.27 5.18 14.69
N ALA A 248 -10.00 5.53 13.44
CA ALA A 248 -9.78 6.91 13.01
C ALA A 248 -11.06 7.77 13.08
N SER A 249 -12.25 7.18 12.94
CA SER A 249 -13.51 7.91 13.04
C SER A 249 -13.78 8.46 14.45
N GLU A 250 -13.05 8.00 15.46
CA GLU A 250 -13.11 8.52 16.84
C GLU A 250 -12.19 9.72 17.07
N ASP A 251 -11.35 10.09 16.09
CA ASP A 251 -10.49 11.26 16.19
C ASP A 251 -11.27 12.56 15.94
N ASP A 252 -10.94 13.63 16.65
CA ASP A 252 -11.52 14.96 16.43
C ASP A 252 -11.31 15.44 14.99
N ARG A 253 -10.21 15.01 14.37
CA ARG A 253 -9.87 15.29 12.98
C ARG A 253 -9.37 14.00 12.32
N PRO A 254 -10.30 13.22 11.74
CA PRO A 254 -9.93 12.00 11.05
C PRO A 254 -8.91 12.26 9.92
N PRO A 255 -7.92 11.39 9.73
CA PRO A 255 -6.94 11.53 8.68
C PRO A 255 -7.58 11.40 7.30
N LEU A 256 -7.01 12.08 6.31
CA LEU A 256 -7.48 11.98 4.92
C LEU A 256 -7.14 10.61 4.30
N LYS A 257 -6.01 10.03 4.71
CA LYS A 257 -5.53 8.73 4.29
C LYS A 257 -5.16 7.91 5.52
N LEU A 258 -5.43 6.62 5.45
CA LEU A 258 -5.08 5.70 6.55
C LEU A 258 -3.65 5.15 6.44
N HIS A 259 -2.98 5.32 5.32
CA HIS A 259 -1.58 4.92 5.17
C HIS A 259 -0.70 5.66 6.18
N GLY A 260 0.05 4.91 7.01
CA GLY A 260 0.85 5.47 8.09
C GLY A 260 0.07 5.84 9.36
N TYR A 261 -1.26 5.70 9.38
CA TYR A 261 -2.06 5.96 10.59
C TYR A 261 -1.74 4.93 11.67
N ARG A 262 -1.66 5.41 12.92
CA ARG A 262 -1.27 4.61 14.08
C ARG A 262 -2.48 4.28 14.93
N VAL A 263 -2.61 3.01 15.31
CA VAL A 263 -3.69 2.51 16.17
C VAL A 263 -3.07 1.87 17.41
N SER A 264 -3.33 2.42 18.57
CA SER A 264 -2.89 1.82 19.83
C SER A 264 -3.70 0.56 20.15
N ARG A 265 -3.11 -0.38 20.87
CA ARG A 265 -3.78 -1.61 21.35
C ARG A 265 -5.07 -1.29 22.11
N GLN A 266 -5.04 -0.31 23.00
CA GLN A 266 -6.23 0.10 23.74
C GLN A 266 -7.37 0.57 22.81
N ARG A 267 -7.04 1.31 21.75
CA ARG A 267 -8.05 1.75 20.77
C ARG A 267 -8.58 0.56 19.97
N LEU A 268 -7.70 -0.33 19.53
CA LEU A 268 -8.10 -1.58 18.88
C LEU A 268 -9.04 -2.40 19.77
N ASP A 269 -8.72 -2.57 21.04
CA ASP A 269 -9.54 -3.33 22.00
C ASP A 269 -10.96 -2.74 22.10
N ARG A 270 -11.09 -1.39 22.16
CA ARG A 270 -12.42 -0.75 22.16
C ARG A 270 -13.19 -1.00 20.87
N VAL A 271 -12.53 -0.89 19.72
CA VAL A 271 -13.16 -1.18 18.41
C VAL A 271 -13.62 -2.64 18.34
N VAL A 272 -12.80 -3.57 18.79
CA VAL A 272 -13.14 -5.01 18.81
C VAL A 272 -14.35 -5.25 19.73
N GLU A 273 -14.34 -4.73 20.96
CA GLU A 273 -15.47 -4.88 21.88
C GLU A 273 -16.79 -4.32 21.31
N LYS A 274 -16.72 -3.18 20.64
CA LYS A 274 -17.86 -2.61 19.94
C LYS A 274 -18.36 -3.54 18.83
N LEU A 275 -17.47 -4.03 17.98
CA LEU A 275 -17.83 -4.89 16.84
C LEU A 275 -18.45 -6.22 17.27
N VAL A 276 -17.94 -6.86 18.32
CA VAL A 276 -18.43 -8.19 18.77
C VAL A 276 -19.79 -8.13 19.43
N THR A 277 -20.21 -6.96 19.94
CA THR A 277 -21.54 -6.75 20.54
C THR A 277 -22.59 -6.31 19.54
N MET A 278 -22.21 -5.83 18.37
CA MET A 278 -23.11 -5.34 17.33
C MET A 278 -23.72 -6.49 16.51
N THR A 279 -24.97 -6.31 16.07
CA THR A 279 -25.58 -7.18 15.07
C THR A 279 -24.95 -6.94 13.68
N PRO A 280 -25.11 -7.88 12.72
CA PRO A 280 -24.67 -7.65 11.34
C PRO A 280 -25.25 -6.37 10.71
N GLU A 281 -26.51 -6.03 11.00
CA GLU A 281 -27.17 -4.82 10.53
C GLU A 281 -26.48 -3.57 11.06
N GLN A 282 -26.26 -3.51 12.37
CA GLN A 282 -25.57 -2.39 13.00
C GLN A 282 -24.14 -2.19 12.45
N ARG A 283 -23.44 -3.29 12.12
CA ARG A 283 -22.10 -3.21 11.51
C ARG A 283 -22.14 -2.71 10.07
N ARG A 284 -23.21 -3.02 9.30
CA ARG A 284 -23.41 -2.47 7.95
C ARG A 284 -23.58 -0.96 8.00
N ASP A 285 -24.29 -0.44 8.99
CA ASP A 285 -24.51 1.00 9.18
C ASP A 285 -23.22 1.78 9.46
N LEU A 286 -22.19 1.11 10.03
CA LEU A 286 -20.89 1.75 10.28
C LEU A 286 -20.10 2.07 9.00
N SER A 287 -20.34 1.35 7.91
CA SER A 287 -19.66 1.54 6.64
C SER A 287 -20.57 1.15 5.47
N PRO A 288 -21.52 2.00 5.08
CA PRO A 288 -22.50 1.69 4.04
C PRO A 288 -21.90 1.31 2.69
N SER A 289 -20.68 1.81 2.39
CA SER A 289 -19.96 1.48 1.16
C SER A 289 -19.34 0.06 1.17
N ASN A 290 -19.42 -0.67 2.28
CA ASN A 290 -18.74 -1.96 2.45
C ASN A 290 -19.61 -3.01 3.17
N ASP A 291 -20.87 -3.08 2.80
CA ASP A 291 -21.91 -3.95 3.35
C ASP A 291 -21.46 -5.41 3.59
N ARG A 292 -20.73 -5.94 2.60
CA ARG A 292 -20.26 -7.33 2.61
C ARG A 292 -19.08 -7.61 3.55
N ARG A 293 -18.40 -6.55 4.03
CA ARG A 293 -17.31 -6.70 5.00
C ARG A 293 -17.85 -6.86 6.42
N ALA A 294 -19.04 -6.33 6.70
CA ALA A 294 -19.70 -6.44 7.99
C ALA A 294 -19.83 -7.90 8.48
N GLU A 295 -19.92 -8.86 7.56
CA GLU A 295 -20.03 -10.28 7.87
C GLU A 295 -18.73 -10.87 8.42
N ILE A 296 -17.58 -10.44 7.93
CA ILE A 296 -16.26 -11.05 8.23
C ILE A 296 -15.37 -10.19 9.12
N ILE A 297 -15.82 -8.97 9.49
CA ILE A 297 -14.97 -8.02 10.21
C ILE A 297 -14.65 -8.49 11.64
N VAL A 298 -15.59 -9.18 12.30
CA VAL A 298 -15.42 -9.65 13.68
C VAL A 298 -14.30 -10.70 13.77
N PRO A 299 -14.32 -11.80 12.99
CA PRO A 299 -13.19 -12.74 12.97
C PRO A 299 -11.85 -12.06 12.62
N GLY A 300 -11.87 -11.15 11.65
CA GLY A 300 -10.66 -10.41 11.27
C GLY A 300 -10.13 -9.51 12.39
N ALA A 301 -11.00 -8.83 13.12
CA ALA A 301 -10.65 -8.02 14.26
C ALA A 301 -10.08 -8.86 15.42
N LEU A 302 -10.63 -10.04 15.66
CA LEU A 302 -10.11 -10.99 16.65
C LEU A 302 -8.71 -11.53 16.25
N ILE A 303 -8.47 -11.78 14.96
CA ILE A 303 -7.13 -12.16 14.47
C ILE A 303 -6.14 -11.03 14.77
N LEU A 304 -6.48 -9.78 14.40
CA LEU A 304 -5.61 -8.62 14.62
C LEU A 304 -5.29 -8.42 16.11
N GLN A 305 -6.32 -8.43 16.95
CA GLN A 305 -6.18 -8.27 18.41
C GLN A 305 -5.32 -9.36 19.02
N THR A 306 -5.61 -10.63 18.71
CA THR A 306 -4.88 -11.78 19.26
C THR A 306 -3.41 -11.74 18.81
N THR A 307 -3.15 -11.39 17.53
CA THR A 307 -1.78 -11.28 17.02
C THR A 307 -0.99 -10.17 17.73
N MET A 308 -1.59 -8.99 17.95
CA MET A 308 -0.94 -7.92 18.71
C MET A 308 -0.60 -8.35 20.13
N GLN A 309 -1.52 -9.07 20.80
CA GLN A 309 -1.30 -9.59 22.15
C GLN A 309 -0.15 -10.61 22.19
N MET A 310 -0.12 -11.55 21.25
CA MET A 310 0.93 -12.57 21.16
C MET A 310 2.31 -11.97 20.88
N LEU A 311 2.37 -10.92 20.04
CA LEU A 311 3.60 -10.22 19.70
C LEU A 311 4.07 -9.24 20.80
N GLY A 312 3.21 -8.95 21.78
CA GLY A 312 3.52 -8.00 22.87
C GLY A 312 3.70 -6.57 22.40
N VAL A 313 3.04 -6.16 21.30
CA VAL A 313 3.14 -4.80 20.75
C VAL A 313 1.95 -3.95 21.18
N ASP A 314 2.22 -2.66 21.45
CA ASP A 314 1.21 -1.72 21.95
C ASP A 314 0.62 -0.81 20.87
N GLU A 315 1.20 -0.82 19.68
CA GLU A 315 0.77 0.03 18.57
C GLU A 315 0.99 -0.68 17.23
N LEU A 316 0.11 -0.45 16.28
CA LEU A 316 0.29 -0.82 14.89
C LEU A 316 0.22 0.40 13.96
N VAL A 317 0.85 0.28 12.80
CA VAL A 317 0.79 1.26 11.71
C VAL A 317 0.04 0.63 10.55
N LEU A 318 -0.81 1.39 9.86
CA LEU A 318 -1.57 0.89 8.71
C LEU A 318 -0.80 1.09 7.40
N SER A 319 -0.87 0.10 6.52
CA SER A 319 -0.39 0.19 5.15
C SER A 319 -1.52 -0.06 4.16
N GLU A 320 -1.70 0.84 3.19
CA GLU A 320 -2.62 0.66 2.06
C GLU A 320 -2.03 -0.24 0.97
N ARG A 321 -0.72 -0.52 1.04
CA ARG A 321 -0.01 -1.34 0.08
C ARG A 321 0.19 -2.75 0.61
N ALA A 322 0.00 -3.72 -0.29
CA ALA A 322 0.06 -5.16 0.00
C ALA A 322 0.48 -5.96 -1.23
N LEU A 323 -0.14 -7.13 -1.45
CA LEU A 323 0.19 -8.09 -2.50
C LEU A 323 0.21 -7.48 -3.91
N ARG A 324 -0.78 -6.66 -4.29
CA ARG A 324 -0.88 -6.08 -5.64
C ARG A 324 0.31 -5.20 -6.00
N GLU A 325 0.67 -4.31 -5.10
CA GLU A 325 1.84 -3.45 -5.26
C GLU A 325 3.11 -4.28 -5.27
N GLY A 326 3.14 -5.36 -4.50
CA GLY A 326 4.24 -6.32 -4.49
C GLY A 326 4.43 -7.03 -5.84
N LEU A 327 3.35 -7.37 -6.54
CA LEU A 327 3.41 -7.93 -7.89
C LEU A 327 4.06 -6.95 -8.88
N ILE A 328 3.74 -5.64 -8.77
CA ILE A 328 4.37 -4.60 -9.59
C ILE A 328 5.88 -4.50 -9.28
N VAL A 329 6.25 -4.46 -7.99
CA VAL A 329 7.67 -4.39 -7.59
C VAL A 329 8.43 -5.64 -8.03
N ASP A 330 7.84 -6.83 -7.89
CA ASP A 330 8.43 -8.08 -8.34
C ASP A 330 8.64 -8.09 -9.86
N TRP A 331 7.65 -7.60 -10.61
CA TRP A 331 7.77 -7.41 -12.05
C TRP A 331 8.93 -6.46 -12.40
N MET A 332 9.04 -5.32 -11.70
CA MET A 332 10.15 -4.38 -11.90
C MET A 332 11.51 -5.01 -11.62
N LEU A 333 11.64 -5.81 -10.56
CA LEU A 333 12.86 -6.55 -10.22
C LEU A 333 13.23 -7.57 -11.31
N ARG A 334 12.26 -8.35 -11.78
CA ARG A 334 12.48 -9.35 -12.85
C ARG A 334 12.89 -8.72 -14.19
N HIS A 335 12.49 -7.48 -14.46
CA HIS A 335 12.84 -6.75 -15.68
C HIS A 335 14.10 -5.87 -15.53
N GLY A 336 14.82 -5.98 -14.41
CA GLY A 336 16.05 -5.21 -14.17
C GLY A 336 15.83 -3.70 -14.02
N LEU A 337 14.60 -3.27 -13.70
CA LEU A 337 14.27 -1.86 -13.49
C LEU A 337 14.62 -1.37 -12.08
N LEU A 338 14.97 -2.29 -11.20
CA LEU A 338 15.48 -2.06 -9.85
C LEU A 338 16.76 -2.86 -9.70
N GLU A 339 17.87 -2.21 -9.29
CA GLU A 339 19.14 -2.88 -9.11
C GLU A 339 19.09 -3.87 -7.93
N ASP A 340 18.56 -3.39 -6.79
CA ASP A 340 18.26 -4.20 -5.62
C ASP A 340 17.16 -3.57 -4.76
N ARG A 341 16.65 -4.34 -3.80
CA ARG A 341 15.60 -3.90 -2.89
C ARG A 341 16.06 -2.82 -1.91
N PHE A 342 17.34 -2.86 -1.54
CA PHE A 342 17.93 -1.88 -0.61
C PHE A 342 18.08 -0.51 -1.27
N SER A 343 18.62 -0.44 -2.48
CA SER A 343 18.66 0.80 -3.27
C SER A 343 17.25 1.37 -3.49
N PHE A 344 16.27 0.51 -3.75
CA PHE A 344 14.89 0.91 -3.88
C PHE A 344 14.36 1.54 -2.58
N GLN A 345 14.59 0.92 -1.43
CA GLN A 345 14.13 1.40 -0.14
C GLN A 345 14.83 2.71 0.27
N SER A 346 16.14 2.78 0.16
CA SER A 346 16.92 3.95 0.62
C SER A 346 16.61 5.23 -0.14
N SER A 347 16.12 5.12 -1.37
CA SER A 347 15.82 6.26 -2.24
C SER A 347 14.32 6.49 -2.51
N ILE A 348 13.41 5.72 -1.88
CA ILE A 348 11.98 5.80 -2.18
C ILE A 348 11.40 7.21 -1.97
N ARG A 349 11.76 7.88 -0.88
CA ARG A 349 11.31 9.24 -0.58
C ARG A 349 11.80 10.24 -1.63
N GLN A 350 13.07 10.14 -2.02
CA GLN A 350 13.64 11.03 -3.04
C GLN A 350 13.03 10.78 -4.41
N ARG A 351 12.92 9.52 -4.82
CA ARG A 351 12.34 9.15 -6.12
C ARG A 351 10.90 9.60 -6.26
N THR A 352 10.08 9.44 -5.22
CA THR A 352 8.68 9.87 -5.28
C THR A 352 8.56 11.39 -5.43
N VAL A 353 9.42 12.18 -4.77
CA VAL A 353 9.46 13.65 -4.93
C VAL A 353 9.89 14.03 -6.33
N ILE A 354 10.97 13.43 -6.87
CA ILE A 354 11.45 13.69 -8.23
C ILE A 354 10.38 13.31 -9.26
N HIS A 355 9.71 12.17 -9.08
CA HIS A 355 8.60 11.77 -9.92
C HIS A 355 7.46 12.83 -9.93
N GLN A 356 7.09 13.38 -8.78
CA GLN A 356 6.07 14.43 -8.72
C GLN A 356 6.56 15.75 -9.36
N VAL A 357 7.85 16.09 -9.21
CA VAL A 357 8.48 17.23 -9.92
C VAL A 357 8.33 17.09 -11.43
N GLN A 358 8.59 15.92 -11.96
CA GLN A 358 8.42 15.62 -13.40
C GLN A 358 6.95 15.64 -13.82
N ARG A 359 6.07 14.95 -13.06
CA ARG A 359 4.62 14.85 -13.31
C ARG A 359 3.98 16.24 -13.45
N PHE A 360 4.33 17.16 -12.58
CA PHE A 360 3.78 18.53 -12.58
C PHE A 360 4.62 19.52 -13.39
N ALA A 361 5.58 19.05 -14.18
CA ALA A 361 6.45 19.85 -15.02
C ALA A 361 7.14 21.01 -14.26
N VAL A 362 7.53 20.77 -13.00
CA VAL A 362 8.29 21.75 -12.20
C VAL A 362 9.65 21.93 -12.85
N ASN A 363 10.14 23.20 -12.90
CA ASN A 363 11.50 23.47 -13.35
C ASN A 363 12.50 22.91 -12.32
N GLN A 364 13.03 21.73 -12.59
CA GLN A 364 13.87 20.98 -11.67
C GLN A 364 15.10 21.75 -11.23
N ARG A 365 15.83 22.39 -12.15
CA ARG A 365 17.03 23.21 -11.81
C ARG A 365 16.71 24.35 -10.85
N ARG A 366 15.52 24.95 -11.01
CA ARG A 366 15.08 26.00 -10.10
C ARG A 366 14.71 25.43 -8.74
N ALA A 367 14.01 24.32 -8.71
CA ALA A 367 13.61 23.63 -7.48
C ALA A 367 14.84 23.17 -6.68
N GLU A 368 15.83 22.58 -7.34
CA GLU A 368 17.11 22.17 -6.73
C GLU A 368 17.87 23.36 -6.10
N ARG A 369 17.92 24.52 -6.78
CA ARG A 369 18.53 25.74 -6.19
C ARG A 369 17.78 26.20 -4.95
N VAL A 370 16.44 26.20 -4.99
CA VAL A 370 15.63 26.56 -3.82
C VAL A 370 15.88 25.56 -2.68
N ALA A 371 15.94 24.27 -2.97
CA ALA A 371 16.25 23.24 -1.98
C ALA A 371 17.64 23.44 -1.37
N THR A 372 18.67 23.69 -2.19
CA THR A 372 20.03 23.97 -1.71
C THR A 372 20.07 25.15 -0.74
N HIS A 373 19.45 26.29 -1.10
CA HIS A 373 19.42 27.45 -0.21
C HIS A 373 18.62 27.21 1.08
N ALA A 374 17.46 26.54 0.97
CA ALA A 374 16.64 26.20 2.13
C ALA A 374 17.40 25.28 3.11
N LEU A 375 18.08 24.27 2.60
CA LEU A 375 18.88 23.36 3.43
C LEU A 375 20.10 24.06 4.05
N SER A 376 20.79 24.95 3.30
CA SER A 376 21.90 25.72 3.86
C SER A 376 21.47 26.64 5.02
N LEU A 377 20.26 27.23 4.93
CA LEU A 377 19.69 28.00 6.02
C LEU A 377 19.28 27.15 7.20
N TYR A 378 18.68 26.00 6.91
CA TYR A 378 18.30 25.01 7.93
C TYR A 378 19.53 24.58 8.73
N ASP A 379 20.57 24.09 8.04
CA ASP A 379 21.83 23.66 8.65
C ASP A 379 22.51 24.78 9.47
N ALA A 380 22.47 26.01 8.98
CA ALA A 380 23.06 27.16 9.67
C ALA A 380 22.28 27.64 10.92
N THR A 381 21.03 27.27 11.06
CA THR A 381 20.16 27.63 12.20
C THR A 381 19.94 26.50 13.19
N GLU A 382 20.59 25.37 12.98
CA GLU A 382 20.57 24.27 13.93
C GLU A 382 21.09 24.68 15.31
N GLY A 383 20.40 24.23 16.37
CA GLY A 383 20.66 24.62 17.75
C GLY A 383 20.18 26.03 18.13
N LEU A 384 19.82 26.89 17.18
CA LEU A 384 19.28 28.24 17.41
C LEU A 384 17.75 28.27 17.23
N MET A 385 17.24 27.75 16.13
CA MET A 385 15.82 27.79 15.75
C MET A 385 15.13 26.42 15.78
N HIS A 386 15.88 25.35 15.64
CA HIS A 386 15.42 23.98 15.69
C HIS A 386 16.55 23.06 16.19
N GLN A 387 16.17 21.84 16.60
CA GLN A 387 17.11 20.75 16.81
C GLN A 387 16.92 19.75 15.66
N ASP A 388 18.02 19.18 15.17
CA ASP A 388 17.93 18.16 14.13
C ASP A 388 17.40 16.85 14.75
N ASP A 389 16.20 16.44 14.30
CA ASP A 389 15.59 15.15 14.61
C ASP A 389 15.84 14.11 13.51
N GLY A 390 16.68 14.43 12.53
CA GLY A 390 17.00 13.62 11.36
C GLY A 390 15.90 13.58 10.29
N GLN A 391 14.73 14.13 10.55
CA GLN A 391 13.58 14.09 9.61
C GLN A 391 13.28 15.48 9.01
N GLY A 392 13.43 16.53 9.79
CA GLY A 392 13.06 17.90 9.39
C GLY A 392 13.76 18.34 8.12
N ARG A 393 15.03 18.01 7.96
CA ARG A 393 15.85 18.34 6.80
C ARG A 393 15.33 17.72 5.50
N GLU A 394 14.92 16.45 5.55
CA GLU A 394 14.37 15.74 4.40
C GLU A 394 12.99 16.28 4.00
N LEU A 395 12.13 16.59 4.98
CA LEU A 395 10.81 17.18 4.73
C LEU A 395 10.93 18.58 4.10
N LEU A 396 11.89 19.38 4.55
CA LEU A 396 12.19 20.68 3.96
C LEU A 396 12.67 20.54 2.52
N TRP A 397 13.55 19.58 2.24
CA TRP A 397 14.01 19.29 0.88
C TRP A 397 12.82 18.93 -0.03
N ALA A 398 11.95 18.01 0.40
CA ALA A 398 10.78 17.61 -0.37
C ALA A 398 9.84 18.79 -0.66
N ALA A 399 9.58 19.62 0.35
CA ALA A 399 8.75 20.81 0.21
C ALA A 399 9.38 21.85 -0.75
N ALA A 400 10.70 22.05 -0.67
CA ALA A 400 11.43 22.94 -1.55
C ALA A 400 11.43 22.46 -3.01
N MET A 401 11.55 21.14 -3.23
CA MET A 401 11.44 20.56 -4.57
C MET A 401 10.04 20.72 -5.17
N LEU A 402 9.00 20.62 -4.35
CA LEU A 402 7.59 20.63 -4.78
C LEU A 402 6.91 22.01 -4.65
N HIS A 403 7.59 23.04 -4.12
CA HIS A 403 6.96 24.34 -3.81
C HIS A 403 6.22 25.00 -4.98
N ALA A 404 6.66 24.74 -6.20
CA ALA A 404 6.11 25.33 -7.42
C ALA A 404 5.20 24.40 -8.24
N CYS A 405 4.89 23.18 -7.76
CA CYS A 405 4.08 22.21 -8.51
C CYS A 405 2.67 22.73 -8.84
N GLY A 406 2.12 23.61 -8.01
CA GLY A 406 0.83 24.26 -8.25
C GLY A 406 0.78 25.20 -9.47
N GLN A 407 1.94 25.58 -10.03
CA GLN A 407 2.01 26.33 -11.29
C GLN A 407 1.45 25.50 -12.46
N HIS A 408 1.43 24.18 -12.32
CA HIS A 408 0.79 23.28 -13.27
C HIS A 408 -0.72 23.56 -13.44
N ILE A 409 -1.37 24.03 -12.39
CA ILE A 409 -2.79 24.43 -12.42
C ILE A 409 -2.92 25.89 -12.83
N ASN A 410 -2.27 26.81 -12.09
CA ASN A 410 -2.33 28.24 -12.36
C ASN A 410 -1.15 28.96 -11.69
N LEU A 411 -0.60 29.98 -12.38
CA LEU A 411 0.44 30.85 -11.82
C LEU A 411 -0.10 31.73 -10.68
N SER A 412 -1.36 32.14 -10.75
CA SER A 412 -2.02 32.90 -9.68
C SER A 412 -2.26 31.98 -8.49
N ALA A 413 -1.84 32.42 -7.30
CA ALA A 413 -1.99 31.68 -6.06
C ALA A 413 -1.45 30.22 -6.12
N TYR A 414 -0.43 29.95 -6.94
CA TYR A 414 0.13 28.61 -7.15
C TYR A 414 0.50 27.89 -5.83
N HIS A 415 0.90 28.62 -4.80
CA HIS A 415 1.20 28.05 -3.48
C HIS A 415 -0.01 27.35 -2.84
N LYS A 416 -1.24 27.82 -3.11
CA LYS A 416 -2.48 27.13 -2.68
C LYS A 416 -2.68 25.83 -3.48
N HIS A 417 -2.40 25.90 -4.77
CA HIS A 417 -2.47 24.72 -5.64
C HIS A 417 -1.36 23.72 -5.30
N SER A 418 -0.14 24.18 -4.98
CA SER A 418 0.93 23.31 -4.51
C SER A 418 0.53 22.55 -3.24
N TRP A 419 -0.04 23.25 -2.25
CA TRP A 419 -0.56 22.61 -1.06
C TRP A 419 -1.58 21.52 -1.38
N TYR A 420 -2.54 21.82 -2.26
CA TYR A 420 -3.56 20.86 -2.66
C TYR A 420 -2.97 19.63 -3.36
N LEU A 421 -2.10 19.86 -4.35
CA LEU A 421 -1.47 18.77 -5.11
C LEU A 421 -0.59 17.88 -4.24
N ILE A 422 0.18 18.46 -3.31
CA ILE A 422 1.00 17.70 -2.36
C ILE A 422 0.10 16.93 -1.40
N ARG A 423 -0.87 17.60 -0.79
CA ARG A 423 -1.76 17.02 0.24
C ARG A 423 -2.57 15.82 -0.27
N HIS A 424 -3.00 15.86 -1.53
CA HIS A 424 -3.81 14.81 -2.16
C HIS A 424 -2.99 13.92 -3.11
N GLY A 425 -1.74 14.28 -3.36
CA GLY A 425 -0.81 13.50 -4.15
C GLY A 425 -0.33 12.25 -3.43
N GLU A 426 0.47 11.45 -4.12
CA GLU A 426 1.11 10.26 -3.57
C GLU A 426 2.60 10.55 -3.36
N LEU A 427 3.04 10.63 -2.11
CA LEU A 427 4.43 10.67 -1.72
C LEU A 427 4.78 9.37 -0.98
N LEU A 428 5.37 8.43 -1.70
CA LEU A 428 5.75 7.13 -1.16
C LEU A 428 6.82 7.27 -0.10
N GLY A 429 6.69 6.50 0.97
CA GLY A 429 7.62 6.56 2.09
C GLY A 429 7.35 7.67 3.11
N TYR A 430 6.39 8.58 2.84
CA TYR A 430 5.96 9.63 3.77
C TYR A 430 4.67 9.24 4.48
N SER A 431 4.64 9.44 5.79
CA SER A 431 3.41 9.30 6.60
C SER A 431 2.44 10.45 6.34
N GLU A 432 1.19 10.31 6.79
CA GLU A 432 0.17 11.36 6.69
C GLU A 432 0.60 12.68 7.35
N ALA A 433 1.25 12.61 8.52
CA ALA A 433 1.76 13.78 9.23
C ALA A 433 2.89 14.46 8.44
N GLU A 434 3.79 13.68 7.86
CA GLU A 434 4.87 14.19 7.01
C GLU A 434 4.33 14.81 5.71
N HIS A 435 3.33 14.19 5.08
CA HIS A 435 2.61 14.77 3.93
C HIS A 435 2.04 16.15 4.25
N LEU A 436 1.37 16.25 5.42
CA LEU A 436 0.80 17.52 5.86
C LEU A 436 1.89 18.56 6.09
N MET A 437 3.02 18.17 6.67
CA MET A 437 4.17 19.05 6.91
C MET A 437 4.77 19.55 5.59
N VAL A 438 5.06 18.67 4.63
CA VAL A 438 5.58 19.02 3.30
C VAL A 438 4.61 19.97 2.58
N ALA A 439 3.31 19.68 2.61
CA ALA A 439 2.29 20.52 2.01
C ALA A 439 2.22 21.91 2.67
N ALA A 440 2.29 21.99 4.00
CA ALA A 440 2.27 23.23 4.76
C ALA A 440 3.49 24.10 4.45
N ILE A 441 4.69 23.54 4.45
CA ILE A 441 5.92 24.25 4.09
C ILE A 441 5.80 24.82 2.66
N ALA A 442 5.34 24.03 1.70
CA ALA A 442 5.17 24.45 0.31
C ALA A 442 4.09 25.54 0.13
N ARG A 443 3.14 25.66 1.06
CA ARG A 443 2.06 26.66 1.01
C ARG A 443 2.50 28.07 1.40
N TYR A 444 3.46 28.19 2.31
CA TYR A 444 3.81 29.46 2.96
C TYR A 444 5.17 30.08 2.56
N PRO A 445 5.72 29.87 1.37
CA PRO A 445 7.02 30.44 1.00
C PRO A 445 7.02 31.97 0.82
N ARG A 446 5.84 32.59 0.76
CA ARG A 446 5.70 34.04 0.40
C ARG A 446 4.80 34.84 1.34
N ARG A 447 4.20 34.27 2.37
CA ARG A 447 3.22 34.97 3.22
C ARG A 447 3.40 34.60 4.69
N SER A 448 2.73 35.37 5.54
CA SER A 448 2.73 35.15 6.99
C SER A 448 2.44 33.68 7.33
N PRO A 449 3.06 33.15 8.40
CA PRO A 449 2.82 31.80 8.85
C PRO A 449 1.32 31.55 9.11
N PRO A 450 0.88 30.30 9.15
CA PRO A 450 -0.53 29.96 9.42
C PRO A 450 -0.96 30.58 10.73
N THR A 451 -2.07 31.31 10.70
CA THR A 451 -2.81 31.69 11.93
C THR A 451 -3.48 30.44 12.50
N LYS A 452 -3.45 30.32 13.83
CA LYS A 452 -4.05 29.20 14.57
C LYS A 452 -5.54 28.98 14.20
#